data_83edc081b459fdd6b50a94c469e84922
#
_entry.id   83edc081b459fdd6b50a94c469e84922
#
_cell.length_a   1.000
_cell.length_b   1.000
_cell.length_c   1.000
_cell.angle_alpha   90.00
_cell.angle_beta   90.00
_cell.angle_gamma   90.00
#
_symmetry.space_group_name_H-M   'P 1'
#
loop_
_entity.id
_entity.type
_entity.pdbx_description
1 polymer ?
#
loop_
_entity_poly.entity_id
_entity_poly.type
_entity_poly.pdbx_seq_one_letter_code
_entity_poly.pdbx_strand_id
1 'polypeptide(L)'
;MRESAGIRKVMVVVLVALFLAQLGGGLYDVLFSNYLNDVLHLDAGARGFMELPRELPGVLSWFVMAALFFLNEIRLAAVSILLAVVGTLMMMLLGEGATLWQLSLTVATASLGLHILMGIVDSIVMHTARPENRSLRLGQMRAMGTAASLIGALFIWLKWKFNQDFMWDYILVTGIFLISSLMLFFVKSPEFPRRKSVKENFILRREYALYYGIETLHGIRKQLYMTFGFWLLVNTLQQPPGRIGMIVLIAGIIGLFAQPFIGMCIKRYGERRITIIDSIALSVLCLVYAFALEMLPGEWAVVAVACCFVLDKVLFAMGMARTTYIARICGERRSDITPCIYTGIAINHVASIAYGIIGGLIWTYTGGPQLVFLTGGLAVVGAGILARKMK
;
A
#
# COMPACT_ATOMS: atom_id res chain seq x y z
N MET A 1 -30.68 20.47 -17.52
CA MET A 1 -31.13 19.70 -16.32
C MET A 1 -31.09 18.18 -16.51
N ARG A 2 -31.58 17.60 -17.61
CA ARG A 2 -31.53 16.14 -17.85
C ARG A 2 -30.08 15.62 -18.04
N GLU A 3 -29.21 16.35 -18.70
CA GLU A 3 -27.81 16.02 -18.93
C GLU A 3 -27.01 15.95 -17.62
N SER A 4 -27.24 16.91 -16.71
CA SER A 4 -26.61 16.93 -15.38
C SER A 4 -27.06 15.77 -14.47
N ALA A 5 -28.31 15.31 -14.62
CA ALA A 5 -28.83 14.14 -13.88
C ALA A 5 -28.26 12.81 -14.39
N GLY A 6 -28.01 12.72 -15.72
CA GLY A 6 -27.34 11.56 -16.33
C GLY A 6 -25.89 11.40 -15.87
N ILE A 7 -25.12 12.47 -15.89
CA ILE A 7 -23.72 12.51 -15.41
C ILE A 7 -23.65 12.15 -13.90
N ARG A 8 -24.57 12.66 -13.11
CA ARG A 8 -24.63 12.33 -11.66
C ARG A 8 -24.87 10.84 -11.41
N LYS A 9 -25.78 10.20 -12.17
CA LYS A 9 -26.01 8.74 -12.06
C LYS A 9 -24.75 7.95 -12.44
N VAL A 10 -24.08 8.32 -13.54
CA VAL A 10 -22.82 7.69 -13.96
C VAL A 10 -21.76 7.79 -12.85
N MET A 11 -21.58 8.96 -12.25
CA MET A 11 -20.61 9.15 -11.17
C MET A 11 -20.92 8.33 -9.93
N VAL A 12 -22.19 8.15 -9.57
CA VAL A 12 -22.59 7.28 -8.45
C VAL A 12 -22.16 5.83 -8.74
N VAL A 13 -22.43 5.32 -9.94
CA VAL A 13 -22.02 3.96 -10.33
C VAL A 13 -20.48 3.81 -10.27
N VAL A 14 -19.74 4.80 -10.76
CA VAL A 14 -18.26 4.81 -10.70
C VAL A 14 -17.78 4.79 -9.24
N LEU A 15 -18.35 5.61 -8.36
CA LEU A 15 -17.98 5.65 -6.95
C LEU A 15 -18.27 4.33 -6.22
N VAL A 16 -19.43 3.71 -6.48
CA VAL A 16 -19.78 2.39 -5.93
C VAL A 16 -18.80 1.31 -6.42
N ALA A 17 -18.50 1.30 -7.71
CA ALA A 17 -17.52 0.36 -8.28
C ALA A 17 -16.13 0.54 -7.65
N LEU A 18 -15.65 1.77 -7.51
CA LEU A 18 -14.36 2.04 -6.87
C LEU A 18 -14.37 1.68 -5.37
N PHE A 19 -15.50 1.86 -4.68
CA PHE A 19 -15.65 1.39 -3.30
C PHE A 19 -15.52 -0.13 -3.21
N LEU A 20 -16.21 -0.87 -4.10
CA LEU A 20 -16.10 -2.33 -4.17
C LEU A 20 -14.67 -2.78 -4.49
N ALA A 21 -13.97 -2.11 -5.42
CA ALA A 21 -12.57 -2.42 -5.71
C ALA A 21 -11.67 -2.23 -4.48
N GLN A 22 -11.87 -1.15 -3.70
CA GLN A 22 -11.12 -0.92 -2.47
C GLN A 22 -11.47 -1.94 -1.37
N LEU A 23 -12.74 -2.37 -1.30
CA LEU A 23 -13.18 -3.43 -0.40
C LEU A 23 -12.49 -4.76 -0.74
N GLY A 24 -12.48 -5.15 -2.02
CA GLY A 24 -11.76 -6.33 -2.49
C GLY A 24 -10.27 -6.26 -2.20
N GLY A 25 -9.64 -5.11 -2.42
CA GLY A 25 -8.22 -4.87 -2.07
C GLY A 25 -7.96 -5.03 -0.57
N GLY A 26 -8.80 -4.46 0.28
CA GLY A 26 -8.67 -4.58 1.74
C GLY A 26 -8.83 -6.01 2.25
N LEU A 27 -9.76 -6.78 1.68
CA LEU A 27 -9.92 -8.22 1.95
C LEU A 27 -8.67 -9.00 1.52
N TYR A 28 -8.20 -8.77 0.30
CA TYR A 28 -7.00 -9.42 -0.24
C TYR A 28 -5.77 -9.17 0.63
N ASP A 29 -5.53 -7.93 1.06
CA ASP A 29 -4.38 -7.57 1.87
C ASP A 29 -4.36 -8.28 3.24
N VAL A 30 -5.53 -8.45 3.88
CA VAL A 30 -5.64 -9.16 5.16
C VAL A 30 -5.34 -10.65 5.01
N LEU A 31 -5.78 -11.26 3.91
CA LEU A 31 -5.65 -12.70 3.67
C LEU A 31 -4.27 -13.10 3.14
N PHE A 32 -3.62 -12.21 2.40
CA PHE A 32 -2.45 -12.52 1.58
C PHE A 32 -1.32 -13.22 2.35
N SER A 33 -0.87 -12.64 3.46
CA SER A 33 0.26 -13.20 4.22
C SER A 33 -0.09 -14.54 4.89
N ASN A 34 -1.33 -14.67 5.38
CA ASN A 34 -1.78 -15.96 5.94
C ASN A 34 -1.87 -17.03 4.85
N TYR A 35 -2.39 -16.71 3.67
CA TYR A 35 -2.47 -17.67 2.57
C TYR A 35 -1.08 -18.16 2.15
N LEU A 36 -0.08 -17.27 2.07
CA LEU A 36 1.30 -17.64 1.76
C LEU A 36 1.91 -18.56 2.83
N ASN A 37 1.55 -18.36 4.11
CA ASN A 37 2.04 -19.17 5.22
C ASN A 37 1.28 -20.48 5.38
N ASP A 38 -0.05 -20.41 5.46
CA ASP A 38 -0.89 -21.51 5.92
C ASP A 38 -1.23 -22.50 4.79
N VAL A 39 -1.28 -22.03 3.53
CA VAL A 39 -1.62 -22.85 2.34
C VAL A 39 -0.39 -23.16 1.50
N LEU A 40 0.48 -22.18 1.26
CA LEU A 40 1.64 -22.37 0.38
C LEU A 40 2.93 -22.66 1.15
N HIS A 41 2.90 -22.63 2.48
CA HIS A 41 4.02 -22.96 3.37
C HIS A 41 5.34 -22.29 3.03
N LEU A 42 5.29 -21.00 2.61
CA LEU A 42 6.49 -20.25 2.26
C LEU A 42 7.36 -19.99 3.48
N ASP A 43 8.66 -20.04 3.28
CA ASP A 43 9.63 -19.54 4.25
C ASP A 43 9.81 -18.02 4.16
N ALA A 44 10.59 -17.43 5.06
CA ALA A 44 10.82 -15.98 5.09
C ALA A 44 11.58 -15.48 3.85
N GLY A 45 12.46 -16.29 3.27
CA GLY A 45 13.20 -15.98 2.05
C GLY A 45 12.27 -15.86 0.85
N ALA A 46 11.42 -16.88 0.64
CA ALA A 46 10.40 -16.88 -0.40
C ALA A 46 9.39 -15.74 -0.18
N ARG A 47 8.97 -15.49 1.07
CA ARG A 47 8.10 -14.36 1.41
C ARG A 47 8.74 -13.01 1.05
N GLY A 48 10.02 -12.84 1.36
CA GLY A 48 10.78 -11.64 0.98
C GLY A 48 10.92 -11.49 -0.53
N PHE A 49 11.17 -12.60 -1.26
CA PHE A 49 11.22 -12.61 -2.71
C PHE A 49 9.89 -12.19 -3.35
N MET A 50 8.75 -12.51 -2.74
CA MET A 50 7.42 -12.09 -3.23
C MET A 50 7.24 -10.57 -3.28
N GLU A 51 8.10 -9.80 -2.63
CA GLU A 51 8.08 -8.33 -2.78
C GLU A 51 8.51 -7.88 -4.19
N LEU A 52 9.30 -8.67 -4.91
CA LEU A 52 9.63 -8.37 -6.30
C LEU A 52 8.37 -8.36 -7.20
N PRO A 53 7.60 -9.45 -7.33
CA PRO A 53 6.37 -9.44 -8.14
C PRO A 53 5.28 -8.52 -7.58
N ARG A 54 5.31 -8.20 -6.30
CA ARG A 54 4.32 -7.31 -5.66
C ARG A 54 4.61 -5.83 -5.91
N GLU A 55 5.87 -5.40 -5.87
CA GLU A 55 6.27 -4.00 -5.93
C GLU A 55 6.72 -3.56 -7.34
N LEU A 56 7.27 -4.49 -8.15
CA LEU A 56 7.72 -4.20 -9.52
C LEU A 56 6.62 -3.61 -10.40
N PRO A 57 5.36 -4.10 -10.35
CA PRO A 57 4.25 -3.49 -11.07
C PRO A 57 4.03 -2.01 -10.70
N GLY A 58 4.32 -1.61 -9.46
CA GLY A 58 4.26 -0.20 -9.05
C GLY A 58 5.26 0.67 -9.82
N VAL A 59 6.47 0.17 -10.06
CA VAL A 59 7.47 0.84 -10.91
C VAL A 59 7.04 0.85 -12.37
N LEU A 60 6.46 -0.24 -12.85
CA LEU A 60 6.09 -0.43 -14.26
C LEU A 60 4.71 0.16 -14.64
N SER A 61 3.85 0.44 -13.68
CA SER A 61 2.47 0.91 -13.92
C SER A 61 2.38 2.12 -14.85
N TRP A 62 3.37 3.00 -14.84
CA TRP A 62 3.50 4.15 -15.73
C TRP A 62 3.64 3.76 -17.19
N PHE A 63 4.51 2.77 -17.49
CA PHE A 63 4.72 2.29 -18.85
C PHE A 63 3.46 1.61 -19.36
N VAL A 64 2.78 0.83 -18.50
CA VAL A 64 1.53 0.15 -18.85
C VAL A 64 0.42 1.18 -19.06
N MET A 65 0.28 2.18 -18.19
CA MET A 65 -0.69 3.27 -18.38
C MET A 65 -0.43 4.07 -19.65
N ALA A 66 0.84 4.26 -20.02
CA ALA A 66 1.21 4.92 -21.27
C ALA A 66 0.93 4.05 -22.49
N ALA A 67 1.16 2.74 -22.43
CA ALA A 67 0.82 1.80 -23.52
C ALA A 67 -0.70 1.73 -23.76
N LEU A 68 -1.49 1.86 -22.70
CA LEU A 68 -2.96 1.86 -22.72
C LEU A 68 -3.56 3.27 -22.89
N PHE A 69 -2.83 4.20 -23.53
CA PHE A 69 -3.25 5.60 -23.73
C PHE A 69 -4.56 5.77 -24.49
N PHE A 70 -4.94 4.77 -25.28
CA PHE A 70 -6.19 4.74 -26.08
C PHE A 70 -7.43 4.44 -25.22
N LEU A 71 -7.28 3.95 -23.99
CA LEU A 71 -8.37 3.75 -23.06
C LEU A 71 -8.62 5.03 -22.25
N ASN A 72 -9.89 5.39 -22.06
CA ASN A 72 -10.24 6.43 -21.10
C ASN A 72 -10.08 5.91 -19.64
N GLU A 73 -10.10 6.83 -18.69
CA GLU A 73 -9.86 6.53 -17.27
C GLU A 73 -10.78 5.45 -16.71
N ILE A 74 -12.08 5.48 -17.06
CA ILE A 74 -13.04 4.50 -16.54
C ILE A 74 -12.80 3.12 -17.14
N ARG A 75 -12.52 3.04 -18.45
CA ARG A 75 -12.19 1.78 -19.10
C ARG A 75 -10.88 1.21 -18.61
N LEU A 76 -9.89 2.07 -18.37
CA LEU A 76 -8.62 1.63 -17.81
C LEU A 76 -8.78 1.18 -16.35
N ALA A 77 -9.63 1.83 -15.53
CA ALA A 77 -9.98 1.34 -14.20
C ALA A 77 -10.66 -0.04 -14.27
N ALA A 78 -11.58 -0.25 -15.22
CA ALA A 78 -12.22 -1.55 -15.42
C ALA A 78 -11.19 -2.64 -15.78
N VAL A 79 -10.27 -2.36 -16.71
CA VAL A 79 -9.19 -3.30 -17.12
C VAL A 79 -8.25 -3.57 -15.95
N SER A 80 -7.88 -2.56 -15.18
CA SER A 80 -7.01 -2.74 -14.01
C SER A 80 -7.65 -3.62 -12.96
N ILE A 81 -8.94 -3.45 -12.66
CA ILE A 81 -9.66 -4.31 -11.73
C ILE A 81 -9.80 -5.74 -12.32
N LEU A 82 -9.99 -5.89 -13.64
CA LEU A 82 -10.00 -7.20 -14.27
C LEU A 82 -8.66 -7.95 -14.12
N LEU A 83 -7.52 -7.25 -14.16
CA LEU A 83 -6.22 -7.85 -13.81
C LEU A 83 -6.20 -8.35 -12.36
N ALA A 84 -6.79 -7.62 -11.42
CA ALA A 84 -6.94 -8.09 -10.05
C ALA A 84 -7.84 -9.33 -9.96
N VAL A 85 -8.95 -9.39 -10.73
CA VAL A 85 -9.80 -10.60 -10.86
C VAL A 85 -8.97 -11.79 -11.34
N VAL A 86 -8.20 -11.62 -12.41
CA VAL A 86 -7.36 -12.69 -12.96
C VAL A 86 -6.33 -13.15 -11.92
N GLY A 87 -5.63 -12.23 -11.27
CA GLY A 87 -4.64 -12.57 -10.26
C GLY A 87 -5.25 -13.27 -9.04
N THR A 88 -6.42 -12.85 -8.53
CA THR A 88 -7.08 -13.53 -7.40
C THR A 88 -7.67 -14.87 -7.81
N LEU A 89 -8.18 -15.02 -9.05
CA LEU A 89 -8.61 -16.29 -9.59
C LEU A 89 -7.43 -17.27 -9.72
N MET A 90 -6.28 -16.80 -10.24
CA MET A 90 -5.07 -17.61 -10.29
C MET A 90 -4.65 -18.05 -8.88
N MET A 91 -4.74 -17.15 -7.87
CA MET A 91 -4.42 -17.50 -6.48
C MET A 91 -5.29 -18.65 -5.95
N MET A 92 -6.58 -18.65 -6.25
CA MET A 92 -7.48 -19.76 -5.89
C MET A 92 -7.08 -21.11 -6.49
N LEU A 93 -6.49 -21.07 -7.69
CA LEU A 93 -6.09 -22.30 -8.41
C LEU A 93 -4.72 -22.81 -7.98
N LEU A 94 -3.95 -22.02 -7.21
CA LEU A 94 -2.68 -22.45 -6.62
C LEU A 94 -2.97 -23.22 -5.34
N GLY A 95 -2.35 -24.40 -5.23
CA GLY A 95 -2.40 -25.25 -4.04
C GLY A 95 -1.01 -25.51 -3.51
N GLU A 96 -0.93 -26.44 -2.57
CA GLU A 96 0.34 -26.98 -2.08
C GLU A 96 1.18 -27.48 -3.26
N GLY A 97 2.45 -27.07 -3.32
CA GLY A 97 3.34 -27.42 -4.44
C GLY A 97 3.35 -26.43 -5.61
N ALA A 98 2.64 -25.30 -5.52
CA ALA A 98 2.79 -24.22 -6.49
C ALA A 98 4.24 -23.71 -6.51
N THR A 99 4.81 -23.58 -7.71
CA THR A 99 6.16 -23.05 -7.87
C THR A 99 6.22 -21.56 -7.56
N LEU A 100 7.37 -21.06 -7.08
CA LEU A 100 7.59 -19.61 -6.86
C LEU A 100 7.33 -18.80 -8.12
N TRP A 101 7.54 -19.37 -9.32
CA TRP A 101 7.28 -18.71 -10.59
C TRP A 101 5.77 -18.52 -10.84
N GLN A 102 4.97 -19.56 -10.62
CA GLN A 102 3.50 -19.48 -10.75
C GLN A 102 2.93 -18.46 -9.76
N LEU A 103 3.40 -18.51 -8.53
CA LEU A 103 3.01 -17.56 -7.50
C LEU A 103 3.43 -16.12 -7.87
N SER A 104 4.68 -15.95 -8.38
CA SER A 104 5.17 -14.63 -8.82
C SER A 104 4.31 -14.03 -9.93
N LEU A 105 3.93 -14.83 -10.92
CA LEU A 105 3.06 -14.38 -12.02
C LEU A 105 1.67 -13.97 -11.49
N THR A 106 1.13 -14.76 -10.59
CA THR A 106 -0.17 -14.51 -9.92
C THR A 106 -0.14 -13.19 -9.15
N VAL A 107 0.85 -13.03 -8.28
CA VAL A 107 1.01 -11.82 -7.46
C VAL A 107 1.28 -10.58 -8.33
N ALA A 108 2.14 -10.70 -9.34
CA ALA A 108 2.43 -9.60 -10.27
C ALA A 108 1.18 -9.16 -11.05
N THR A 109 0.33 -10.11 -11.46
CA THR A 109 -0.90 -9.81 -12.20
C THR A 109 -1.90 -9.05 -11.34
N ALA A 110 -2.17 -9.52 -10.11
CA ALA A 110 -3.06 -8.82 -9.17
C ALA A 110 -2.50 -7.44 -8.81
N SER A 111 -1.21 -7.39 -8.48
CA SER A 111 -0.52 -6.16 -8.08
C SER A 111 -0.50 -5.12 -9.19
N LEU A 112 -0.27 -5.52 -10.45
CA LEU A 112 -0.31 -4.60 -11.59
C LEU A 112 -1.68 -3.92 -11.71
N GLY A 113 -2.75 -4.70 -11.58
CA GLY A 113 -4.10 -4.17 -11.59
C GLY A 113 -4.32 -3.13 -10.48
N LEU A 114 -3.95 -3.46 -9.25
CA LEU A 114 -4.14 -2.58 -8.11
C LEU A 114 -3.29 -1.30 -8.17
N HIS A 115 -2.03 -1.38 -8.64
CA HIS A 115 -1.17 -0.19 -8.80
C HIS A 115 -1.65 0.75 -9.90
N ILE A 116 -2.13 0.22 -11.03
CA ILE A 116 -2.74 1.03 -12.08
C ILE A 116 -4.00 1.71 -11.54
N LEU A 117 -4.85 0.97 -10.80
CA LEU A 117 -6.07 1.52 -10.22
C LEU A 117 -5.80 2.69 -9.28
N MET A 118 -4.77 2.60 -8.43
CA MET A 118 -4.38 3.68 -7.50
C MET A 118 -4.14 5.01 -8.23
N GLY A 119 -3.38 4.98 -9.33
CA GLY A 119 -3.10 6.19 -10.12
C GLY A 119 -4.34 6.74 -10.86
N ILE A 120 -5.21 5.84 -11.33
CA ILE A 120 -6.40 6.22 -12.07
C ILE A 120 -7.47 6.84 -11.18
N VAL A 121 -7.64 6.35 -9.97
CA VAL A 121 -8.60 6.91 -8.99
C VAL A 121 -8.32 8.40 -8.79
N ASP A 122 -7.06 8.76 -8.58
CA ASP A 122 -6.66 10.17 -8.43
C ASP A 122 -6.94 10.97 -9.72
N SER A 123 -6.69 10.40 -10.90
CA SER A 123 -6.99 11.01 -12.21
C SER A 123 -8.48 11.27 -12.39
N ILE A 124 -9.34 10.29 -12.10
CA ILE A 124 -10.81 10.45 -12.19
C ILE A 124 -11.27 11.61 -11.31
N VAL A 125 -10.77 11.71 -10.07
CA VAL A 125 -11.14 12.81 -9.17
C VAL A 125 -10.67 14.15 -9.72
N MET A 126 -9.45 14.23 -10.22
CA MET A 126 -8.88 15.48 -10.75
C MET A 126 -9.64 16.02 -11.98
N HIS A 127 -10.17 15.11 -12.81
CA HIS A 127 -10.93 15.51 -14.00
C HIS A 127 -12.41 15.79 -13.71
N THR A 128 -12.99 15.12 -12.71
CA THR A 128 -14.43 15.24 -12.43
C THR A 128 -14.76 16.30 -11.37
N ALA A 129 -13.80 16.65 -10.50
CA ALA A 129 -13.97 17.66 -9.47
C ALA A 129 -13.69 19.08 -9.99
N ARG A 130 -14.49 20.06 -9.53
CA ARG A 130 -14.20 21.47 -9.75
C ARG A 130 -12.85 21.85 -9.12
N PRO A 131 -12.05 22.74 -9.74
CA PRO A 131 -10.70 23.09 -9.25
C PRO A 131 -10.65 23.43 -7.75
N GLU A 132 -11.65 24.15 -7.25
CA GLU A 132 -11.75 24.60 -5.85
C GLU A 132 -11.99 23.44 -4.87
N ASN A 133 -12.55 22.32 -5.35
CA ASN A 133 -12.95 21.18 -4.54
C ASN A 133 -12.06 19.95 -4.75
N ARG A 134 -11.02 20.00 -5.57
CA ARG A 134 -10.19 18.85 -5.92
C ARG A 134 -9.56 18.19 -4.69
N SER A 135 -8.96 18.96 -3.80
CA SER A 135 -8.35 18.45 -2.57
C SER A 135 -9.37 17.80 -1.63
N LEU A 136 -10.54 18.42 -1.48
CA LEU A 136 -11.64 17.85 -0.69
C LEU A 136 -12.12 16.51 -1.28
N ARG A 137 -12.29 16.43 -2.59
CA ARG A 137 -12.73 15.19 -3.27
C ARG A 137 -11.70 14.08 -3.20
N LEU A 138 -10.40 14.41 -3.32
CA LEU A 138 -9.33 13.44 -3.08
C LEU A 138 -9.37 12.91 -1.64
N GLY A 139 -9.52 13.78 -0.65
CA GLY A 139 -9.68 13.39 0.75
C GLY A 139 -10.88 12.46 0.96
N GLN A 140 -12.04 12.76 0.34
CA GLN A 140 -13.23 11.91 0.40
C GLN A 140 -12.99 10.52 -0.23
N MET A 141 -12.29 10.46 -1.38
CA MET A 141 -11.92 9.19 -2.02
C MET A 141 -10.97 8.36 -1.15
N ARG A 142 -9.98 8.99 -0.52
CA ARG A 142 -9.07 8.33 0.43
C ARG A 142 -9.83 7.80 1.65
N ALA A 143 -10.72 8.60 2.22
CA ALA A 143 -11.57 8.19 3.34
C ALA A 143 -12.49 7.00 2.96
N MET A 144 -13.07 7.05 1.76
CA MET A 144 -13.89 5.95 1.21
C MET A 144 -13.06 4.66 1.08
N GLY A 145 -11.84 4.74 0.54
CA GLY A 145 -10.93 3.58 0.44
C GLY A 145 -10.57 3.01 1.81
N THR A 146 -10.26 3.87 2.78
CA THR A 146 -10.01 3.45 4.17
C THR A 146 -11.22 2.77 4.78
N ALA A 147 -12.43 3.33 4.62
CA ALA A 147 -13.67 2.73 5.11
C ALA A 147 -13.93 1.37 4.47
N ALA A 148 -13.72 1.22 3.15
CA ALA A 148 -13.86 -0.05 2.45
C ALA A 148 -12.88 -1.11 3.00
N SER A 149 -11.60 -0.75 3.21
CA SER A 149 -10.60 -1.66 3.81
C SER A 149 -10.97 -2.06 5.23
N LEU A 150 -11.51 -1.14 6.04
CA LEU A 150 -11.98 -1.44 7.40
C LEU A 150 -13.17 -2.41 7.41
N ILE A 151 -14.11 -2.23 6.48
CA ILE A 151 -15.25 -3.16 6.31
C ILE A 151 -14.72 -4.53 5.90
N GLY A 152 -13.73 -4.61 5.01
CA GLY A 152 -13.08 -5.86 4.63
C GLY A 152 -12.41 -6.55 5.82
N ALA A 153 -11.63 -5.83 6.60
CA ALA A 153 -10.97 -6.35 7.80
C ALA A 153 -11.98 -6.83 8.85
N LEU A 154 -13.06 -6.07 9.08
CA LEU A 154 -14.16 -6.44 9.97
C LEU A 154 -14.84 -7.73 9.50
N PHE A 155 -15.10 -7.85 8.18
CA PHE A 155 -15.71 -9.04 7.59
C PHE A 155 -14.84 -10.27 7.84
N ILE A 156 -13.53 -10.22 7.56
CA ILE A 156 -12.61 -11.35 7.80
C ILE A 156 -12.58 -11.71 9.30
N TRP A 157 -12.47 -10.71 10.18
CA TRP A 157 -12.50 -10.96 11.63
C TRP A 157 -13.75 -11.71 12.08
N LEU A 158 -14.94 -11.34 11.58
CA LEU A 158 -16.21 -12.00 11.92
C LEU A 158 -16.33 -13.38 11.28
N LYS A 159 -16.05 -13.47 9.96
CA LYS A 159 -16.19 -14.70 9.17
C LYS A 159 -15.31 -15.83 9.71
N TRP A 160 -14.08 -15.52 10.10
CA TRP A 160 -13.14 -16.51 10.60
C TRP A 160 -13.51 -17.11 11.97
N LYS A 161 -14.50 -16.56 12.66
CA LYS A 161 -15.13 -17.21 13.83
C LYS A 161 -16.03 -18.39 13.47
N PHE A 162 -16.54 -18.43 12.24
CA PHE A 162 -17.52 -19.41 11.79
C PHE A 162 -17.01 -20.33 10.68
N ASN A 163 -16.19 -19.84 9.80
CA ASN A 163 -15.63 -20.58 8.69
C ASN A 163 -14.18 -20.16 8.44
N GLN A 164 -13.25 -21.11 8.48
CA GLN A 164 -11.81 -20.90 8.34
C GLN A 164 -11.29 -21.45 7.00
N ASP A 165 -11.95 -21.11 5.91
CA ASP A 165 -11.61 -21.60 4.58
C ASP A 165 -11.25 -20.43 3.64
N PHE A 166 -10.00 -20.41 3.20
CA PHE A 166 -9.47 -19.41 2.26
C PHE A 166 -10.14 -19.44 0.88
N MET A 167 -10.63 -20.60 0.43
CA MET A 167 -11.26 -20.72 -0.88
C MET A 167 -12.48 -19.78 -0.98
N TRP A 168 -13.37 -19.81 0.03
CA TRP A 168 -14.53 -18.93 0.08
C TRP A 168 -14.15 -17.45 0.17
N ASP A 169 -13.06 -17.13 0.86
CA ASP A 169 -12.55 -15.76 0.94
C ASP A 169 -12.08 -15.26 -0.42
N TYR A 170 -11.31 -16.07 -1.16
CA TYR A 170 -10.85 -15.69 -2.50
C TYR A 170 -11.98 -15.68 -3.54
N ILE A 171 -12.99 -16.56 -3.43
CA ILE A 171 -14.23 -16.49 -4.24
C ILE A 171 -14.91 -15.13 -4.02
N LEU A 172 -15.07 -14.72 -2.77
CA LEU A 172 -15.70 -13.44 -2.43
C LEU A 172 -14.89 -12.26 -2.97
N VAL A 173 -13.57 -12.24 -2.74
CA VAL A 173 -12.67 -11.18 -3.25
C VAL A 173 -12.74 -11.07 -4.77
N THR A 174 -12.64 -12.22 -5.45
CA THR A 174 -12.71 -12.29 -6.93
C THR A 174 -14.07 -11.82 -7.43
N GLY A 175 -15.16 -12.24 -6.78
CA GLY A 175 -16.52 -11.81 -7.11
C GLY A 175 -16.74 -10.30 -6.94
N ILE A 176 -16.22 -9.73 -5.85
CA ILE A 176 -16.28 -8.27 -5.61
C ILE A 176 -15.52 -7.50 -6.69
N PHE A 177 -14.29 -7.92 -7.02
CA PHE A 177 -13.53 -7.32 -8.10
C PHE A 177 -14.24 -7.47 -9.46
N LEU A 178 -14.80 -8.64 -9.75
CA LEU A 178 -15.53 -8.88 -10.99
C LEU A 178 -16.75 -7.97 -11.14
N ILE A 179 -17.58 -7.86 -10.10
CA ILE A 179 -18.74 -6.95 -10.08
C ILE A 179 -18.27 -5.51 -10.30
N SER A 180 -17.24 -5.08 -9.59
CA SER A 180 -16.66 -3.74 -9.74
C SER A 180 -16.19 -3.47 -11.17
N SER A 181 -15.43 -4.40 -11.76
CA SER A 181 -14.94 -4.29 -13.14
C SER A 181 -16.09 -4.21 -14.14
N LEU A 182 -17.08 -5.10 -14.04
CA LEU A 182 -18.26 -5.12 -14.92
C LEU A 182 -19.07 -3.82 -14.83
N MET A 183 -19.28 -3.29 -13.62
CA MET A 183 -19.95 -1.99 -13.45
C MET A 183 -19.25 -0.88 -14.24
N LEU A 184 -17.91 -0.84 -14.23
CA LEU A 184 -17.12 0.17 -14.96
C LEU A 184 -17.10 -0.12 -16.48
N PHE A 185 -17.17 -1.39 -16.90
CA PHE A 185 -17.26 -1.73 -18.33
C PHE A 185 -18.57 -1.28 -18.94
N PHE A 186 -19.69 -1.41 -18.25
CA PHE A 186 -21.01 -1.11 -18.81
C PHE A 186 -21.45 0.35 -18.60
N VAL A 187 -20.76 1.12 -17.76
CA VAL A 187 -21.09 2.52 -17.57
C VAL A 187 -20.65 3.36 -18.77
N LYS A 188 -21.50 4.30 -19.20
CA LYS A 188 -21.13 5.29 -20.22
C LYS A 188 -20.10 6.23 -19.63
N SER A 189 -18.87 6.17 -20.15
CA SER A 189 -17.79 7.04 -19.67
C SER A 189 -18.04 8.49 -20.08
N PRO A 190 -17.88 9.47 -19.17
CA PRO A 190 -17.72 10.87 -19.59
C PRO A 190 -16.45 11.03 -20.41
N GLU A 191 -16.38 12.10 -21.21
CA GLU A 191 -15.16 12.43 -21.95
C GLU A 191 -14.06 12.86 -21.01
N PHE A 192 -12.88 12.25 -21.16
CA PHE A 192 -11.65 12.61 -20.45
C PHE A 192 -10.64 13.19 -21.45
N PRO A 193 -9.81 14.16 -21.03
CA PRO A 193 -8.73 14.67 -21.86
C PRO A 193 -7.74 13.55 -22.21
N ARG A 194 -7.14 13.61 -23.42
CA ARG A 194 -6.09 12.67 -23.82
C ARG A 194 -4.89 12.75 -22.86
N ARG A 195 -4.36 11.60 -22.49
CA ARG A 195 -3.19 11.52 -21.60
C ARG A 195 -1.94 12.03 -22.29
N LYS A 196 -1.09 12.71 -21.50
CA LYS A 196 0.23 13.16 -21.94
C LYS A 196 1.26 12.03 -21.87
N SER A 197 2.34 12.18 -22.66
CA SER A 197 3.44 11.21 -22.75
C SER A 197 4.22 11.05 -21.44
N VAL A 198 4.82 9.87 -21.23
CA VAL A 198 5.60 9.47 -20.04
C VAL A 198 6.88 10.29 -19.85
N LYS A 199 7.47 10.83 -20.92
CA LYS A 199 8.79 11.49 -20.88
C LYS A 199 8.87 12.71 -19.96
N GLU A 200 7.74 13.34 -19.61
CA GLU A 200 7.69 14.55 -18.79
C GLU A 200 7.59 14.28 -17.28
N ASN A 201 7.59 13.01 -16.86
CA ASN A 201 7.21 12.62 -15.51
C ASN A 201 8.33 12.08 -14.63
N PHE A 202 9.59 12.10 -15.09
CA PHE A 202 10.73 11.59 -14.32
C PHE A 202 11.83 12.65 -14.22
N ILE A 203 12.14 13.12 -13.00
CA ILE A 203 13.15 14.15 -12.77
C ILE A 203 14.14 13.68 -11.72
N LEU A 204 15.43 13.57 -12.12
CA LEU A 204 16.55 13.34 -11.23
C LEU A 204 17.46 14.57 -11.24
N ARG A 205 17.21 15.52 -10.30
CA ARG A 205 18.07 16.69 -10.12
C ARG A 205 18.81 16.61 -8.80
N ARG A 206 20.04 17.06 -8.79
CA ARG A 206 20.91 17.06 -7.60
C ARG A 206 20.32 17.86 -6.43
N GLU A 207 19.57 18.91 -6.72
CA GLU A 207 18.88 19.72 -5.71
C GLU A 207 17.81 18.97 -4.92
N TYR A 208 17.23 17.87 -5.48
CA TYR A 208 16.24 17.01 -4.85
C TYR A 208 16.85 15.72 -4.26
N ALA A 209 18.20 15.57 -4.31
CA ALA A 209 18.86 14.33 -3.88
C ALA A 209 18.59 13.96 -2.42
N LEU A 210 18.46 14.95 -1.52
CA LEU A 210 18.11 14.70 -0.13
C LEU A 210 16.73 14.05 0.01
N TYR A 211 15.74 14.54 -0.76
CA TYR A 211 14.41 13.95 -0.81
C TYR A 211 14.46 12.50 -1.32
N TYR A 212 15.18 12.24 -2.41
CA TYR A 212 15.32 10.89 -2.96
C TYR A 212 16.04 9.93 -2.00
N GLY A 213 17.07 10.42 -1.28
CA GLY A 213 17.74 9.65 -0.24
C GLY A 213 16.80 9.26 0.90
N ILE A 214 15.93 10.17 1.34
CA ILE A 214 14.92 9.89 2.36
C ILE A 214 13.87 8.90 1.82
N GLU A 215 13.44 9.03 0.56
CA GLU A 215 12.50 8.07 -0.08
C GLU A 215 13.10 6.67 -0.22
N THR A 216 14.40 6.55 -0.50
CA THR A 216 15.11 5.25 -0.51
C THR A 216 15.01 4.58 0.86
N LEU A 217 15.37 5.30 1.93
CA LEU A 217 15.33 4.75 3.28
C LEU A 217 13.90 4.47 3.76
N HIS A 218 12.93 5.24 3.25
CA HIS A 218 11.53 4.96 3.51
C HIS A 218 11.02 3.69 2.79
N GLY A 219 11.55 3.36 1.63
CA GLY A 219 11.26 2.09 0.96
C GLY A 219 11.67 0.89 1.83
N ILE A 220 12.83 0.96 2.47
CA ILE A 220 13.29 -0.04 3.45
C ILE A 220 12.32 -0.09 4.64
N ARG A 221 12.01 1.06 5.24
CA ARG A 221 11.06 1.20 6.34
C ARG A 221 9.69 0.59 6.03
N LYS A 222 9.20 0.81 4.83
CA LYS A 222 7.92 0.27 4.37
C LYS A 222 7.86 -1.25 4.51
N GLN A 223 8.96 -1.95 4.20
CA GLN A 223 9.03 -3.40 4.29
C GLN A 223 9.05 -3.94 5.72
N LEU A 224 9.61 -3.20 6.66
CA LEU A 224 9.56 -3.57 8.07
C LEU A 224 8.11 -3.74 8.55
N TYR A 225 7.23 -2.86 8.11
CA TYR A 225 5.81 -2.88 8.46
C TYR A 225 5.01 -3.85 7.57
N MET A 226 5.04 -3.62 6.24
CA MET A 226 4.11 -4.28 5.33
C MET A 226 4.45 -5.76 5.08
N THR A 227 5.71 -6.12 5.18
CA THR A 227 6.16 -7.48 4.94
C THR A 227 6.55 -8.17 6.23
N PHE A 228 7.58 -7.70 6.90
CA PHE A 228 8.17 -8.42 8.03
C PHE A 228 7.35 -8.31 9.32
N GLY A 229 6.69 -7.18 9.59
CA GLY A 229 5.77 -7.05 10.71
C GLY A 229 4.54 -7.96 10.57
N PHE A 230 3.97 -8.02 9.37
CA PHE A 230 2.91 -8.99 9.05
C PHE A 230 3.41 -10.42 9.15
N TRP A 231 4.57 -10.71 8.57
CA TRP A 231 5.14 -12.05 8.56
C TRP A 231 5.47 -12.55 9.96
N LEU A 232 5.96 -11.69 10.83
CA LEU A 232 6.20 -11.99 12.25
C LEU A 232 4.90 -12.43 12.95
N LEU A 233 3.80 -11.71 12.74
CA LEU A 233 2.49 -12.07 13.31
C LEU A 233 1.98 -13.40 12.75
N VAL A 234 2.08 -13.61 11.45
CA VAL A 234 1.51 -14.78 10.77
C VAL A 234 2.38 -16.01 10.92
N ASN A 235 3.66 -15.93 10.55
CA ASN A 235 4.55 -17.09 10.49
C ASN A 235 5.11 -17.47 11.85
N THR A 236 5.69 -16.52 12.60
CA THR A 236 6.35 -16.83 13.87
C THR A 236 5.37 -16.92 15.02
N LEU A 237 4.44 -15.97 15.11
CA LEU A 237 3.43 -15.92 16.18
C LEU A 237 2.14 -16.68 15.82
N GLN A 238 2.05 -17.27 14.63
CA GLN A 238 0.95 -18.14 14.16
C GLN A 238 -0.45 -17.52 14.33
N GLN A 239 -0.57 -16.21 14.03
CA GLN A 239 -1.85 -15.52 14.20
C GLN A 239 -2.77 -15.77 13.01
N PRO A 240 -4.00 -16.26 13.24
CA PRO A 240 -4.95 -16.57 12.17
C PRO A 240 -5.51 -15.30 11.52
N PRO A 241 -6.03 -15.37 10.28
CA PRO A 241 -6.58 -14.24 9.54
C PRO A 241 -7.61 -13.43 10.32
N GLY A 242 -8.42 -14.07 11.16
CA GLY A 242 -9.38 -13.38 12.02
C GLY A 242 -8.71 -12.41 13.01
N ARG A 243 -7.62 -12.82 13.68
CA ARG A 243 -6.85 -11.90 14.56
C ARG A 243 -6.14 -10.81 13.76
N ILE A 244 -5.58 -11.14 12.60
CA ILE A 244 -4.97 -10.16 11.70
C ILE A 244 -6.02 -9.13 11.26
N GLY A 245 -7.22 -9.56 10.87
CA GLY A 245 -8.35 -8.68 10.54
C GLY A 245 -8.69 -7.72 11.68
N MET A 246 -8.73 -8.20 12.92
CA MET A 246 -8.95 -7.37 14.11
C MET A 246 -7.85 -6.33 14.32
N ILE A 247 -6.57 -6.74 14.20
CA ILE A 247 -5.41 -5.84 14.35
C ILE A 247 -5.45 -4.74 13.27
N VAL A 248 -5.71 -5.11 12.02
CA VAL A 248 -5.84 -4.16 10.89
C VAL A 248 -7.03 -3.22 11.08
N LEU A 249 -8.15 -3.72 11.58
CA LEU A 249 -9.33 -2.91 11.90
C LEU A 249 -9.00 -1.85 12.96
N ILE A 250 -8.39 -2.25 14.08
CA ILE A 250 -7.97 -1.33 15.14
C ILE A 250 -6.99 -0.28 14.59
N ALA A 251 -5.97 -0.73 13.86
CA ALA A 251 -4.97 0.15 13.25
C ALA A 251 -5.61 1.17 12.27
N GLY A 252 -6.59 0.73 11.50
CA GLY A 252 -7.30 1.58 10.56
C GLY A 252 -8.20 2.61 11.24
N ILE A 253 -8.93 2.22 12.29
CA ILE A 253 -9.76 3.15 13.09
C ILE A 253 -8.87 4.22 13.73
N ILE A 254 -7.77 3.82 14.38
CA ILE A 254 -6.82 4.77 14.97
C ILE A 254 -6.24 5.68 13.88
N GLY A 255 -5.87 5.12 12.71
CA GLY A 255 -5.34 5.86 11.58
C GLY A 255 -6.28 6.95 11.05
N LEU A 256 -7.60 6.72 11.06
CA LEU A 256 -8.58 7.74 10.63
C LEU A 256 -8.48 9.04 11.45
N PHE A 257 -8.25 8.91 12.76
CA PHE A 257 -8.11 10.07 13.63
C PHE A 257 -6.67 10.61 13.66
N ALA A 258 -5.69 9.73 13.56
CA ALA A 258 -4.28 10.11 13.60
C ALA A 258 -3.83 10.89 12.36
N GLN A 259 -4.34 10.57 11.15
CA GLN A 259 -3.93 11.25 9.92
C GLN A 259 -4.18 12.77 9.92
N PRO A 260 -5.37 13.29 10.26
CA PRO A 260 -5.59 14.74 10.36
C PRO A 260 -4.74 15.39 11.45
N PHE A 261 -4.57 14.70 12.60
CA PHE A 261 -3.74 15.16 13.70
C PHE A 261 -2.27 15.31 13.28
N ILE A 262 -1.72 14.30 12.59
CA ILE A 262 -0.35 14.35 12.05
C ILE A 262 -0.21 15.50 11.02
N GLY A 263 -1.20 15.70 10.15
CA GLY A 263 -1.23 16.84 9.24
C GLY A 263 -1.14 18.19 9.96
N MET A 264 -1.85 18.37 11.07
CA MET A 264 -1.75 19.56 11.92
C MET A 264 -0.36 19.68 12.58
N CYS A 265 0.21 18.56 13.02
CA CYS A 265 1.57 18.53 13.58
C CYS A 265 2.62 18.94 12.54
N ILE A 266 2.52 18.45 11.29
CA ILE A 266 3.43 18.86 10.20
C ILE A 266 3.33 20.38 9.98
N LYS A 267 2.11 20.92 9.92
CA LYS A 267 1.88 22.37 9.75
C LYS A 267 2.49 23.17 10.90
N ARG A 268 2.39 22.68 12.14
CA ARG A 268 2.84 23.40 13.35
C ARG A 268 4.35 23.28 13.61
N TYR A 269 4.91 22.09 13.42
CA TYR A 269 6.29 21.79 13.82
C TYR A 269 7.27 21.67 12.64
N GLY A 270 6.75 21.63 11.41
CA GLY A 270 7.51 21.49 10.17
C GLY A 270 7.93 20.06 9.84
N GLU A 271 8.26 19.83 8.57
CA GLU A 271 8.56 18.52 8.00
C GLU A 271 9.80 17.87 8.63
N ARG A 272 10.84 18.68 8.90
CA ARG A 272 12.10 18.22 9.50
C ARG A 272 11.89 17.56 10.86
N ARG A 273 11.18 18.23 11.77
CA ARG A 273 10.94 17.71 13.13
C ARG A 273 10.08 16.46 13.09
N ILE A 274 9.03 16.45 12.30
CA ILE A 274 8.12 15.29 12.17
C ILE A 274 8.87 14.08 11.61
N THR A 275 9.72 14.25 10.57
CA THR A 275 10.52 13.15 10.03
C THR A 275 11.53 12.60 11.05
N ILE A 276 12.12 13.46 11.89
CA ILE A 276 13.03 13.02 12.96
C ILE A 276 12.26 12.26 14.05
N ILE A 277 11.08 12.74 14.45
CA ILE A 277 10.22 12.08 15.44
C ILE A 277 9.77 10.71 14.92
N ASP A 278 9.33 10.62 13.65
CA ASP A 278 9.00 9.35 12.99
C ASP A 278 10.18 8.36 13.06
N SER A 279 11.39 8.82 12.73
CA SER A 279 12.58 7.97 12.76
C SER A 279 12.92 7.48 14.18
N ILE A 280 12.82 8.33 15.20
CA ILE A 280 13.08 7.93 16.60
C ILE A 280 12.03 6.92 17.05
N ALA A 281 10.74 7.22 16.88
CA ALA A 281 9.66 6.35 17.30
C ALA A 281 9.76 4.97 16.60
N LEU A 282 9.99 4.96 15.28
CA LEU A 282 10.12 3.72 14.54
C LEU A 282 11.37 2.91 14.93
N SER A 283 12.49 3.58 15.26
CA SER A 283 13.68 2.87 15.78
C SER A 283 13.37 2.11 17.07
N VAL A 284 12.55 2.70 17.96
CA VAL A 284 12.08 2.01 19.18
C VAL A 284 11.19 0.81 18.80
N LEU A 285 10.26 0.99 17.85
CA LEU A 285 9.42 -0.13 17.39
C LEU A 285 10.26 -1.26 16.78
N CYS A 286 11.31 -0.94 16.02
CA CYS A 286 12.22 -1.96 15.47
C CYS A 286 12.90 -2.78 16.58
N LEU A 287 13.29 -2.16 17.69
CA LEU A 287 13.83 -2.89 18.83
C LEU A 287 12.79 -3.81 19.48
N VAL A 288 11.55 -3.35 19.62
CA VAL A 288 10.47 -4.19 20.15
C VAL A 288 10.21 -5.36 19.21
N TYR A 289 10.08 -5.14 17.90
CA TYR A 289 9.91 -6.20 16.92
C TYR A 289 11.06 -7.23 16.96
N ALA A 290 12.30 -6.75 17.13
CA ALA A 290 13.47 -7.62 17.16
C ALA A 290 13.49 -8.54 18.40
N PHE A 291 13.10 -8.02 19.56
CA PHE A 291 13.34 -8.69 20.83
C PHE A 291 12.07 -9.10 21.60
N ALA A 292 10.86 -8.81 21.08
CA ALA A 292 9.61 -9.12 21.77
C ALA A 292 9.49 -10.61 22.13
N LEU A 293 9.93 -11.50 21.23
CA LEU A 293 9.87 -12.96 21.44
C LEU A 293 10.82 -13.47 22.52
N GLU A 294 11.95 -12.77 22.74
CA GLU A 294 12.94 -13.15 23.74
C GLU A 294 12.60 -12.57 25.12
N MET A 295 12.00 -11.37 25.14
CA MET A 295 11.76 -10.61 26.38
C MET A 295 10.38 -10.88 27.00
N LEU A 296 9.40 -11.32 26.19
CA LEU A 296 8.02 -11.46 26.62
C LEU A 296 7.49 -12.89 26.36
N PRO A 297 6.83 -13.49 27.34
CA PRO A 297 6.29 -14.85 27.19
C PRO A 297 4.96 -14.86 26.44
N GLY A 298 4.78 -15.85 25.54
CA GLY A 298 3.50 -16.25 24.94
C GLY A 298 2.66 -15.09 24.38
N GLU A 299 1.43 -14.96 24.88
CA GLU A 299 0.48 -13.94 24.41
C GLU A 299 0.96 -12.49 24.59
N TRP A 300 1.83 -12.19 25.52
CA TRP A 300 2.38 -10.84 25.71
C TRP A 300 3.29 -10.42 24.53
N ALA A 301 4.02 -11.36 23.95
CA ALA A 301 4.78 -11.11 22.74
C ALA A 301 3.84 -10.77 21.56
N VAL A 302 2.72 -11.50 21.42
CA VAL A 302 1.69 -11.23 20.41
C VAL A 302 1.12 -9.83 20.59
N VAL A 303 0.74 -9.47 21.81
CA VAL A 303 0.19 -8.13 22.12
C VAL A 303 1.21 -7.03 21.81
N ALA A 304 2.46 -7.19 22.21
CA ALA A 304 3.51 -6.21 21.95
C ALA A 304 3.74 -6.00 20.45
N VAL A 305 3.87 -7.09 19.68
CA VAL A 305 4.04 -7.02 18.22
C VAL A 305 2.81 -6.42 17.54
N ALA A 306 1.59 -6.78 17.97
CA ALA A 306 0.36 -6.20 17.45
C ALA A 306 0.26 -4.69 17.76
N CYS A 307 0.62 -4.27 18.96
CA CYS A 307 0.70 -2.84 19.31
C CYS A 307 1.72 -2.10 18.46
N CYS A 308 2.92 -2.69 18.24
CA CYS A 308 3.91 -2.13 17.33
C CYS A 308 3.37 -1.99 15.91
N PHE A 309 2.65 -2.99 15.42
CA PHE A 309 2.03 -2.96 14.10
C PHE A 309 0.99 -1.84 13.96
N VAL A 310 0.14 -1.65 14.96
CA VAL A 310 -0.84 -0.56 15.00
C VAL A 310 -0.14 0.81 15.02
N LEU A 311 0.87 0.96 15.87
CA LEU A 311 1.63 2.21 15.97
C LEU A 311 2.40 2.51 14.69
N ASP A 312 3.02 1.51 14.06
CA ASP A 312 3.73 1.66 12.80
C ASP A 312 2.81 2.15 11.68
N LYS A 313 1.58 1.63 11.61
CA LYS A 313 0.57 2.14 10.65
C LYS A 313 0.24 3.62 10.88
N VAL A 314 0.18 4.06 12.14
CA VAL A 314 -0.02 5.48 12.49
C VAL A 314 1.19 6.31 12.07
N LEU A 315 2.40 5.86 12.40
CA LEU A 315 3.65 6.52 12.02
C LEU A 315 3.82 6.59 10.49
N PHE A 316 3.30 5.62 9.75
CA PHE A 316 3.32 5.64 8.28
C PHE A 316 2.68 6.89 7.69
N ALA A 317 1.66 7.46 8.36
CA ALA A 317 1.03 8.72 7.98
C ALA A 317 1.98 9.93 8.12
N MET A 318 3.04 9.86 8.95
CA MET A 318 4.06 10.92 9.04
C MET A 318 4.83 11.08 7.72
N GLY A 319 4.75 10.10 6.82
CA GLY A 319 5.24 10.19 5.44
C GLY A 319 4.71 11.39 4.65
N MET A 320 3.56 11.96 5.02
CA MET A 320 3.07 13.21 4.44
C MET A 320 4.09 14.35 4.56
N ALA A 321 4.96 14.34 5.57
CA ALA A 321 6.01 15.33 5.73
C ALA A 321 7.01 15.34 4.56
N ARG A 322 7.25 14.21 3.90
CA ARG A 322 8.13 14.12 2.73
C ARG A 322 7.49 14.76 1.50
N THR A 323 6.19 14.51 1.30
CA THR A 323 5.43 15.11 0.19
C THR A 323 5.33 16.62 0.34
N THR A 324 5.11 17.13 1.56
CA THR A 324 5.11 18.58 1.82
C THR A 324 6.50 19.18 1.68
N TYR A 325 7.55 18.47 2.09
CA TYR A 325 8.93 18.90 1.92
C TYR A 325 9.31 19.07 0.45
N ILE A 326 9.05 18.07 -0.43
CA ILE A 326 9.37 18.21 -1.86
C ILE A 326 8.56 19.33 -2.50
N ALA A 327 7.29 19.50 -2.18
CA ALA A 327 6.47 20.59 -2.68
C ALA A 327 7.06 21.97 -2.28
N ARG A 328 7.61 22.08 -1.08
CA ARG A 328 8.23 23.31 -0.58
C ARG A 328 9.57 23.62 -1.27
N ILE A 329 10.45 22.63 -1.43
CA ILE A 329 11.77 22.85 -2.05
C ILE A 329 11.71 23.03 -3.57
N CYS A 330 10.66 22.57 -4.23
CA CYS A 330 10.41 22.92 -5.63
C CYS A 330 10.16 24.42 -5.82
N GLY A 331 9.65 25.12 -4.81
CA GLY A 331 9.49 26.59 -4.81
C GLY A 331 8.72 27.11 -6.03
N GLU A 332 9.34 27.95 -6.82
CA GLU A 332 8.76 28.53 -8.05
C GLU A 332 8.60 27.51 -9.18
N ARG A 333 9.39 26.42 -9.17
CA ARG A 333 9.30 25.34 -10.16
C ARG A 333 8.18 24.36 -9.83
N ARG A 334 6.96 24.85 -9.73
CA ARG A 334 5.76 24.04 -9.40
C ARG A 334 5.53 22.88 -10.37
N SER A 335 6.00 22.98 -11.61
CA SER A 335 5.94 21.90 -12.60
C SER A 335 6.76 20.66 -12.20
N ASP A 336 7.79 20.82 -11.34
CA ASP A 336 8.65 19.73 -10.89
C ASP A 336 8.02 18.91 -9.75
N ILE A 337 7.01 19.44 -9.04
CA ILE A 337 6.44 18.79 -7.85
C ILE A 337 5.93 17.39 -8.19
N THR A 338 5.05 17.26 -9.16
CA THR A 338 4.46 15.97 -9.55
C THR A 338 5.52 14.99 -10.08
N PRO A 339 6.40 15.35 -11.02
CA PRO A 339 7.48 14.49 -11.46
C PRO A 339 8.43 14.05 -10.33
N CYS A 340 8.77 14.93 -9.39
CA CYS A 340 9.61 14.56 -8.25
C CYS A 340 8.94 13.55 -7.30
N ILE A 341 7.64 13.74 -7.03
CA ILE A 341 6.87 12.78 -6.21
C ILE A 341 6.89 11.40 -6.87
N TYR A 342 6.66 11.34 -8.16
CA TYR A 342 6.65 10.08 -8.89
C TYR A 342 8.03 9.43 -8.95
N THR A 343 9.08 10.20 -9.18
CA THR A 343 10.47 9.71 -9.11
C THR A 343 10.76 9.15 -7.71
N GLY A 344 10.34 9.86 -6.67
CA GLY A 344 10.46 9.40 -5.28
C GLY A 344 9.72 8.08 -5.01
N ILE A 345 8.49 7.94 -5.52
CA ILE A 345 7.70 6.70 -5.42
C ILE A 345 8.42 5.54 -6.12
N ALA A 346 8.96 5.75 -7.33
CA ALA A 346 9.69 4.71 -8.06
C ALA A 346 10.96 4.27 -7.29
N ILE A 347 11.73 5.22 -6.77
CA ILE A 347 12.92 4.95 -5.93
C ILE A 347 12.52 4.17 -4.67
N ASN A 348 11.41 4.54 -4.03
CA ASN A 348 10.87 3.86 -2.87
C ASN A 348 10.52 2.39 -3.17
N HIS A 349 9.84 2.12 -4.30
CA HIS A 349 9.51 0.75 -4.72
C HIS A 349 10.78 -0.08 -5.00
N VAL A 350 11.79 0.49 -5.67
CA VAL A 350 13.08 -0.19 -5.91
C VAL A 350 13.76 -0.55 -4.59
N ALA A 351 13.83 0.38 -3.64
CA ALA A 351 14.40 0.13 -2.32
C ALA A 351 13.57 -0.90 -1.52
N SER A 352 12.25 -0.88 -1.66
CA SER A 352 11.34 -1.85 -1.07
C SER A 352 11.62 -3.26 -1.59
N ILE A 353 11.75 -3.44 -2.91
CA ILE A 353 12.09 -4.73 -3.53
C ILE A 353 13.42 -5.24 -2.99
N ALA A 354 14.45 -4.40 -3.04
CA ALA A 354 15.78 -4.77 -2.59
C ALA A 354 15.77 -5.22 -1.13
N TYR A 355 15.13 -4.46 -0.24
CA TYR A 355 15.08 -4.81 1.18
C TYR A 355 14.14 -5.97 1.47
N GLY A 356 13.07 -6.16 0.72
CA GLY A 356 12.23 -7.35 0.81
C GLY A 356 13.03 -8.63 0.60
N ILE A 357 13.81 -8.69 -0.48
CA ILE A 357 14.68 -9.83 -0.80
C ILE A 357 15.79 -9.99 0.25
N ILE A 358 16.55 -8.93 0.53
CA ILE A 358 17.66 -8.97 1.49
C ILE A 358 17.16 -9.34 2.88
N GLY A 359 16.09 -8.74 3.37
CA GLY A 359 15.51 -9.02 4.67
C GLY A 359 14.97 -10.45 4.77
N GLY A 360 14.34 -10.97 3.71
CA GLY A 360 13.90 -12.36 3.66
C GLY A 360 15.07 -13.33 3.76
N LEU A 361 16.16 -13.08 3.02
CA LEU A 361 17.40 -13.87 3.12
C LEU A 361 18.01 -13.78 4.52
N ILE A 362 18.12 -12.58 5.09
CA ILE A 362 18.62 -12.40 6.47
C ILE A 362 17.80 -13.27 7.43
N TRP A 363 16.45 -13.19 7.36
CA TRP A 363 15.58 -13.98 8.25
C TRP A 363 15.81 -15.47 8.08
N THR A 364 15.87 -15.97 6.86
CA THR A 364 16.10 -17.39 6.57
C THR A 364 17.45 -17.88 7.09
N TYR A 365 18.54 -17.14 6.82
CA TYR A 365 19.87 -17.55 7.25
C TYR A 365 20.12 -17.40 8.75
N THR A 366 19.45 -16.47 9.42
CA THR A 366 19.61 -16.25 10.86
C THR A 366 18.58 -16.98 11.70
N GLY A 367 17.56 -17.57 11.08
CA GLY A 367 16.49 -18.29 11.74
C GLY A 367 15.51 -17.42 12.51
N GLY A 368 15.53 -16.08 12.32
CA GLY A 368 14.65 -15.20 13.07
C GLY A 368 14.58 -13.74 12.58
N PRO A 369 13.66 -12.97 13.18
CA PRO A 369 13.35 -11.60 12.75
C PRO A 369 14.38 -10.56 13.21
N GLN A 370 15.23 -10.87 14.20
CA GLN A 370 16.05 -9.91 14.94
C GLN A 370 16.90 -9.03 14.02
N LEU A 371 17.75 -9.65 13.18
CA LEU A 371 18.65 -8.91 12.30
C LEU A 371 17.90 -8.14 11.20
N VAL A 372 16.73 -8.61 10.77
CA VAL A 372 15.89 -7.88 9.82
C VAL A 372 15.43 -6.56 10.43
N PHE A 373 14.86 -6.59 11.62
CA PHE A 373 14.39 -5.36 12.27
C PHE A 373 15.54 -4.45 12.70
N LEU A 374 16.69 -5.01 13.11
CA LEU A 374 17.87 -4.20 13.47
C LEU A 374 18.49 -3.51 12.24
N THR A 375 18.71 -4.22 11.13
CA THR A 375 19.28 -3.62 9.91
C THR A 375 18.33 -2.61 9.28
N GLY A 376 17.02 -2.90 9.26
CA GLY A 376 16.02 -1.94 8.84
C GLY A 376 15.92 -0.74 9.80
N GLY A 377 16.09 -0.96 11.11
CA GLY A 377 16.17 0.10 12.12
C GLY A 377 17.35 1.05 11.87
N LEU A 378 18.51 0.54 11.45
CA LEU A 378 19.66 1.36 11.05
C LEU A 378 19.32 2.27 9.84
N ALA A 379 18.59 1.75 8.86
CA ALA A 379 18.12 2.57 7.75
C ALA A 379 17.16 3.69 8.21
N VAL A 380 16.29 3.38 9.19
CA VAL A 380 15.39 4.38 9.81
C VAL A 380 16.18 5.46 10.55
N VAL A 381 17.22 5.10 11.31
CA VAL A 381 18.14 6.05 11.95
C VAL A 381 18.82 6.92 10.88
N GLY A 382 19.26 6.31 9.77
CA GLY A 382 19.82 7.02 8.61
C GLY A 382 18.86 8.07 8.05
N ALA A 383 17.56 7.75 7.93
CA ALA A 383 16.53 8.70 7.51
C ALA A 383 16.41 9.89 8.49
N GLY A 384 16.46 9.64 9.79
CA GLY A 384 16.48 10.68 10.82
C GLY A 384 17.70 11.59 10.72
N ILE A 385 18.89 11.02 10.44
CA ILE A 385 20.12 11.79 10.21
C ILE A 385 20.02 12.66 8.96
N LEU A 386 19.50 12.08 7.84
CA LEU A 386 19.27 12.87 6.63
C LEU A 386 18.24 13.98 6.84
N ALA A 387 17.19 13.70 7.62
CA ALA A 387 16.16 14.70 7.93
C ALA A 387 16.72 15.93 8.67
N ARG A 388 17.83 15.81 9.41
CA ARG A 388 18.51 16.98 10.03
C ARG A 388 18.99 18.00 8.98
N LYS A 389 19.25 17.55 7.75
CA LYS A 389 19.68 18.41 6.63
C LYS A 389 18.50 19.07 5.89
N MET A 390 17.26 18.71 6.22
CA MET A 390 16.08 19.39 5.67
C MET A 390 16.08 20.85 6.18
N LYS A 391 16.02 21.78 5.24
CA LYS A 391 16.01 23.24 5.52
C LYS A 391 14.61 23.69 5.89
#